data_1332b97a44d59d9199dbaeee92531278
#
_entry.id   1332b97a44d59d9199dbaeee92531278
#
_cell.length_a   1.000
_cell.length_b   1.000
_cell.length_c   1.000
_cell.angle_alpha   90.00
_cell.angle_beta   90.00
_cell.angle_gamma   90.00
#
_symmetry.space_group_name_H-M   'P 1'
#
loop_
_entity.id
_entity.type
_entity.pdbx_description
1 polymer ?
#
loop_
_entity_poly.entity_id
_entity_poly.type
_entity_poly.pdbx_seq_one_letter_code
_entity_poly.pdbx_strand_id
1 'polypeptide(L)'
;MNISFEKIAEAHRIPIIDIFNYYIENSFAAYPDKTFGYEFFDKITDNTKGYPAYAIKSDEKIIGFCYLSAYNPLPSFKKTAQITYFIAHDFIGKGIGTLALKRLEDDARNVGVDIILAHISSLNSESIKFHLKNGFRECGRFENIITKLNRSFDIIWLQKNI
;
A
#
# COMPACT_ATOMS: atom_id res chain seq x y z
N MET A 1 -2.92 -18.12 -14.05
CA MET A 1 -3.19 -16.88 -13.29
C MET A 1 -2.65 -15.72 -14.12
N ASN A 2 -3.55 -14.94 -14.68
CA ASN A 2 -3.22 -13.76 -15.47
C ASN A 2 -3.41 -12.51 -14.61
N ILE A 3 -2.31 -11.84 -14.26
CA ILE A 3 -2.34 -10.65 -13.42
C ILE A 3 -2.39 -9.40 -14.30
N SER A 4 -3.36 -8.54 -14.03
CA SER A 4 -3.51 -7.24 -14.69
C SER A 4 -3.76 -6.12 -13.69
N PHE A 5 -3.51 -4.89 -14.14
CA PHE A 5 -3.67 -3.67 -13.34
C PHE A 5 -4.66 -2.75 -14.06
N GLU A 6 -5.75 -2.45 -13.40
CA GLU A 6 -6.74 -1.48 -13.89
C GLU A 6 -6.68 -0.21 -13.05
N LYS A 7 -6.74 0.96 -13.69
CA LYS A 7 -6.85 2.21 -12.92
C LYS A 7 -8.05 2.15 -11.99
N ILE A 8 -7.87 2.59 -10.76
CA ILE A 8 -8.94 2.59 -9.75
C ILE A 8 -10.15 3.39 -10.29
N ALA A 9 -11.32 2.75 -10.22
CA ALA A 9 -12.60 3.32 -10.65
C ALA A 9 -13.71 2.87 -9.70
N GLU A 10 -14.89 3.46 -9.83
CA GLU A 10 -16.06 3.20 -8.98
C GLU A 10 -16.41 1.70 -8.88
N ALA A 11 -16.26 0.96 -9.97
CA ALA A 11 -16.52 -0.49 -9.99
C ALA A 11 -15.64 -1.30 -9.01
N HIS A 12 -14.54 -0.73 -8.54
CA HIS A 12 -13.59 -1.37 -7.62
C HIS A 12 -13.86 -1.06 -6.14
N ARG A 13 -14.83 -0.21 -5.82
CA ARG A 13 -15.15 0.27 -4.46
C ARG A 13 -15.32 -0.88 -3.47
N ILE A 14 -16.26 -1.76 -3.75
CA ILE A 14 -16.60 -2.85 -2.84
C ILE A 14 -15.43 -3.82 -2.63
N PRO A 15 -14.83 -4.41 -3.68
CA PRO A 15 -13.75 -5.38 -3.48
C PRO A 15 -12.50 -4.77 -2.84
N ILE A 16 -12.16 -3.50 -3.11
CA ILE A 16 -11.02 -2.84 -2.48
C ILE A 16 -11.26 -2.65 -0.98
N ILE A 17 -12.42 -2.14 -0.59
CA ILE A 17 -12.74 -1.93 0.83
C ILE A 17 -12.86 -3.28 1.56
N ASP A 18 -13.41 -4.31 0.94
CA ASP A 18 -13.47 -5.65 1.54
C ASP A 18 -12.07 -6.21 1.81
N ILE A 19 -11.14 -6.06 0.87
CA ILE A 19 -9.74 -6.50 1.06
C ILE A 19 -9.10 -5.70 2.20
N PHE A 20 -9.26 -4.38 2.23
CA PHE A 20 -8.70 -3.55 3.28
C PHE A 20 -9.27 -3.89 4.66
N ASN A 21 -10.59 -4.07 4.76
CA ASN A 21 -11.26 -4.44 6.00
C ASN A 21 -10.82 -5.82 6.52
N TYR A 22 -10.54 -6.77 5.63
CA TYR A 22 -9.96 -8.05 6.04
C TYR A 22 -8.67 -7.86 6.83
N TYR A 23 -7.76 -6.99 6.35
CA TYR A 23 -6.50 -6.72 7.04
C TYR A 23 -6.68 -5.89 8.32
N ILE A 24 -7.69 -5.03 8.38
CA ILE A 24 -8.04 -4.31 9.62
C ILE A 24 -8.45 -5.29 10.71
N GLU A 25 -9.28 -6.28 10.37
CA GLU A 25 -9.81 -7.24 11.35
C GLU A 25 -8.79 -8.33 11.73
N ASN A 26 -7.94 -8.74 10.80
CA ASN A 26 -7.17 -9.98 10.92
C ASN A 26 -5.64 -9.79 10.99
N SER A 27 -5.15 -8.55 11.01
CA SER A 27 -3.71 -8.30 10.97
C SER A 27 -3.31 -6.99 11.63
N PHE A 28 -1.99 -6.82 11.77
CA PHE A 28 -1.35 -5.55 12.15
C PHE A 28 -0.81 -4.78 10.94
N ALA A 29 -1.02 -5.26 9.73
CA ALA A 29 -0.59 -4.60 8.49
C ALA A 29 -1.39 -3.33 8.20
N ALA A 30 -2.67 -3.32 8.54
CA ALA A 30 -3.55 -2.17 8.50
C ALA A 30 -3.75 -1.63 9.91
N TYR A 31 -3.62 -0.31 10.10
CA TYR A 31 -3.59 0.29 11.43
C TYR A 31 -4.96 0.58 12.07
N PRO A 32 -6.04 0.84 11.34
CA PRO A 32 -7.35 1.05 11.96
C PRO A 32 -7.75 -0.12 12.85
N ASP A 33 -8.45 0.17 13.94
CA ASP A 33 -8.98 -0.82 14.87
C ASP A 33 -10.42 -1.24 14.55
N LYS A 34 -11.09 -0.50 13.66
CA LYS A 34 -12.45 -0.77 13.19
C LYS A 34 -12.52 -0.67 11.67
N THR A 35 -13.33 -1.54 11.08
CA THR A 35 -13.58 -1.54 9.64
C THR A 35 -14.26 -0.26 9.19
N PHE A 36 -14.08 0.07 7.91
CA PHE A 36 -14.72 1.20 7.26
C PHE A 36 -15.92 0.74 6.42
N GLY A 37 -16.88 1.65 6.27
CA GLY A 37 -17.90 1.52 5.24
C GLY A 37 -17.31 1.79 3.84
N TYR A 38 -18.10 1.48 2.81
CA TYR A 38 -17.66 1.63 1.42
C TYR A 38 -17.39 3.08 1.00
N GLU A 39 -17.93 4.05 1.71
CA GLU A 39 -17.67 5.48 1.52
C GLU A 39 -16.19 5.85 1.73
N PHE A 40 -15.43 5.05 2.46
CA PHE A 40 -14.00 5.27 2.64
C PHE A 40 -13.21 5.21 1.33
N PHE A 41 -13.74 4.54 0.32
CA PHE A 41 -13.16 4.53 -1.01
C PHE A 41 -12.98 5.93 -1.61
N ASP A 42 -13.86 6.87 -1.27
CA ASP A 42 -13.75 8.26 -1.72
C ASP A 42 -12.47 8.92 -1.22
N LYS A 43 -12.05 8.61 0.02
CA LYS A 43 -10.75 9.07 0.55
C LYS A 43 -9.58 8.48 -0.21
N ILE A 44 -9.64 7.21 -0.58
CA ILE A 44 -8.59 6.56 -1.37
C ILE A 44 -8.48 7.26 -2.73
N THR A 45 -9.58 7.47 -3.42
CA THR A 45 -9.57 8.13 -4.73
C THR A 45 -9.12 9.59 -4.65
N ASP A 46 -9.51 10.31 -3.61
CA ASP A 46 -9.06 11.70 -3.40
C ASP A 46 -7.56 11.79 -3.10
N ASN A 47 -7.03 10.90 -2.26
CA ASN A 47 -5.62 10.89 -1.89
C ASN A 47 -4.69 10.43 -3.01
N THR A 48 -5.23 9.77 -4.02
CA THR A 48 -4.44 9.24 -5.16
C THR A 48 -4.51 10.12 -6.41
N LYS A 49 -5.22 11.24 -6.38
CA LYS A 49 -5.28 12.18 -7.51
C LYS A 49 -3.88 12.63 -7.93
N GLY A 50 -3.55 12.42 -9.21
CA GLY A 50 -2.23 12.74 -9.75
C GLY A 50 -1.16 11.68 -9.51
N TYR A 51 -1.49 10.57 -8.87
CA TYR A 51 -0.59 9.45 -8.60
C TYR A 51 -1.10 8.15 -9.24
N PRO A 52 -0.21 7.21 -9.58
CA PRO A 52 -0.63 5.89 -10.04
C PRO A 52 -1.41 5.15 -8.94
N ALA A 53 -2.56 4.60 -9.32
CA ALA A 53 -3.44 3.87 -8.42
C ALA A 53 -4.20 2.78 -9.20
N TYR A 54 -4.08 1.53 -8.75
CA TYR A 54 -4.56 0.36 -9.48
C TYR A 54 -5.34 -0.62 -8.59
N ALA A 55 -6.42 -1.16 -9.15
CA ALA A 55 -6.96 -2.44 -8.74
C ALA A 55 -6.12 -3.54 -9.40
N ILE A 56 -5.80 -4.58 -8.65
CA ILE A 56 -5.04 -5.75 -9.13
C ILE A 56 -6.02 -6.87 -9.39
N LYS A 57 -5.99 -7.41 -10.61
CA LYS A 57 -6.87 -8.53 -11.02
C LYS A 57 -6.08 -9.80 -11.25
N SER A 58 -6.69 -10.92 -10.90
CA SER A 58 -6.34 -12.23 -11.43
C SER A 58 -7.52 -12.69 -12.28
N ASP A 59 -7.29 -12.78 -13.57
CA ASP A 59 -8.35 -12.96 -14.54
C ASP A 59 -9.44 -11.88 -14.35
N GLU A 60 -10.68 -12.20 -14.05
CA GLU A 60 -11.76 -11.23 -13.85
C GLU A 60 -11.96 -10.81 -12.37
N LYS A 61 -11.26 -11.44 -11.42
CA LYS A 61 -11.43 -11.20 -10.00
C LYS A 61 -10.47 -10.12 -9.48
N ILE A 62 -10.99 -9.14 -8.74
CA ILE A 62 -10.15 -8.20 -7.98
C ILE A 62 -9.52 -8.95 -6.80
N ILE A 63 -8.20 -8.95 -6.74
CA ILE A 63 -7.40 -9.67 -5.74
C ILE A 63 -6.49 -8.75 -4.94
N GLY A 64 -6.53 -7.47 -5.18
CA GLY A 64 -5.72 -6.50 -4.47
C GLY A 64 -5.86 -5.09 -5.02
N PHE A 65 -5.14 -4.19 -4.41
CA PHE A 65 -5.01 -2.82 -4.88
C PHE A 65 -3.64 -2.25 -4.48
N CYS A 66 -3.18 -1.28 -5.23
CA CYS A 66 -1.94 -0.58 -4.94
C CYS A 66 -1.99 0.85 -5.44
N TYR A 67 -1.33 1.75 -4.72
CA TYR A 67 -1.25 3.15 -5.14
C TYR A 67 -0.07 3.89 -4.51
N LEU A 68 0.24 5.03 -5.08
CA LEU A 68 1.05 6.07 -4.45
C LEU A 68 0.16 7.22 -4.01
N SER A 69 0.60 7.91 -2.97
CA SER A 69 -0.02 9.14 -2.48
C SER A 69 1.07 10.11 -2.02
N ALA A 70 0.74 11.39 -1.89
CA ALA A 70 1.69 12.37 -1.40
C ALA A 70 2.19 12.00 0.01
N TYR A 71 3.50 12.06 0.22
CA TYR A 71 4.06 12.03 1.57
C TYR A 71 3.66 13.29 2.33
N ASN A 72 3.76 14.43 1.68
CA ASN A 72 3.39 15.73 2.23
C ASN A 72 2.82 16.58 1.09
N PRO A 73 1.71 17.31 1.30
CA PRO A 73 1.06 18.06 0.23
C PRO A 73 1.81 19.31 -0.24
N LEU A 74 2.85 19.73 0.48
CA LEU A 74 3.64 20.90 0.08
C LEU A 74 4.42 20.62 -1.22
N PRO A 75 4.48 21.58 -2.16
CA PRO A 75 5.15 21.38 -3.46
C PRO A 75 6.62 20.98 -3.37
N SER A 76 7.31 21.36 -2.28
CA SER A 76 8.70 20.96 -2.03
C SER A 76 8.90 19.46 -1.86
N PHE A 77 7.82 18.71 -1.55
CA PHE A 77 7.84 17.26 -1.41
C PHE A 77 7.33 16.51 -2.65
N LYS A 78 7.08 17.18 -3.77
CA LYS A 78 6.45 16.57 -4.95
C LYS A 78 7.18 15.36 -5.54
N LYS A 79 8.49 15.22 -5.24
CA LYS A 79 9.30 14.08 -5.70
C LYS A 79 9.20 12.86 -4.79
N THR A 80 8.51 12.97 -3.66
CA THR A 80 8.41 11.93 -2.65
C THR A 80 6.96 11.46 -2.50
N ALA A 81 6.73 10.16 -2.63
CA ALA A 81 5.42 9.57 -2.44
C ALA A 81 5.46 8.42 -1.43
N GLN A 82 4.33 8.13 -0.83
CA GLN A 82 4.13 6.94 -0.01
C GLN A 82 3.47 5.85 -0.83
N ILE A 83 3.86 4.60 -0.58
CA ILE A 83 3.29 3.43 -1.23
C ILE A 83 2.30 2.72 -0.31
N THR A 84 1.20 2.27 -0.89
CA THR A 84 0.22 1.40 -0.24
C THR A 84 -0.13 0.28 -1.20
N TYR A 85 -0.13 -0.97 -0.70
CA TYR A 85 -0.67 -2.11 -1.43
C TYR A 85 -1.15 -3.18 -0.46
N PHE A 86 -2.29 -3.77 -0.78
CA PHE A 86 -2.88 -4.90 -0.09
C PHE A 86 -3.31 -5.95 -1.12
N ILE A 87 -2.92 -7.18 -0.89
CA ILE A 87 -3.25 -8.32 -1.74
C ILE A 87 -4.11 -9.27 -0.92
N ALA A 88 -5.20 -9.75 -1.51
CA ALA A 88 -6.09 -10.70 -0.84
C ALA A 88 -5.30 -11.90 -0.30
N HIS A 89 -5.65 -12.35 0.90
CA HIS A 89 -4.89 -13.34 1.67
C HIS A 89 -4.53 -14.60 0.85
N ASP A 90 -5.46 -15.11 0.07
CA ASP A 90 -5.26 -16.33 -0.73
C ASP A 90 -4.26 -16.15 -1.89
N PHE A 91 -3.86 -14.91 -2.17
CA PHE A 91 -2.97 -14.55 -3.27
C PHE A 91 -1.60 -14.04 -2.82
N ILE A 92 -1.31 -13.98 -1.52
CA ILE A 92 0.01 -13.63 -1.02
C ILE A 92 1.05 -14.71 -1.34
N GLY A 93 2.32 -14.33 -1.38
CA GLY A 93 3.43 -15.26 -1.66
C GLY A 93 3.55 -15.70 -3.13
N LYS A 94 2.77 -15.11 -4.04
CA LYS A 94 2.75 -15.47 -5.47
C LYS A 94 3.45 -14.46 -6.39
N GLY A 95 4.29 -13.59 -5.81
CA GLY A 95 5.04 -12.57 -6.58
C GLY A 95 4.24 -11.33 -6.98
N ILE A 96 2.95 -11.25 -6.63
CA ILE A 96 2.06 -10.15 -7.02
C ILE A 96 2.55 -8.82 -6.44
N GLY A 97 3.05 -8.82 -5.21
CA GLY A 97 3.62 -7.62 -4.58
C GLY A 97 4.78 -7.02 -5.38
N THR A 98 5.65 -7.88 -5.92
CA THR A 98 6.78 -7.44 -6.77
C THR A 98 6.27 -6.82 -8.08
N LEU A 99 5.25 -7.41 -8.70
CA LEU A 99 4.63 -6.85 -9.91
C LEU A 99 3.98 -5.50 -9.63
N ALA A 100 3.26 -5.38 -8.50
CA ALA A 100 2.62 -4.13 -8.08
C ALA A 100 3.65 -3.03 -7.82
N LEU A 101 4.72 -3.34 -7.07
CA LEU A 101 5.80 -2.41 -6.80
C LEU A 101 6.45 -1.93 -8.10
N LYS A 102 6.83 -2.85 -8.99
CA LYS A 102 7.42 -2.50 -10.28
C LYS A 102 6.50 -1.60 -11.11
N ARG A 103 5.23 -1.91 -11.19
CA ARG A 103 4.25 -1.09 -11.90
C ARG A 103 4.17 0.33 -11.33
N LEU A 104 4.10 0.45 -10.01
CA LEU A 104 4.06 1.76 -9.36
C LEU A 104 5.36 2.54 -9.55
N GLU A 105 6.52 1.90 -9.51
CA GLU A 105 7.81 2.55 -9.75
C GLU A 105 7.93 3.10 -11.17
N ASP A 106 7.52 2.30 -12.17
CA ASP A 106 7.56 2.70 -13.56
C ASP A 106 6.66 3.92 -13.81
N ASP A 107 5.45 3.91 -13.27
CA ASP A 107 4.52 5.02 -13.43
C ASP A 107 4.86 6.24 -12.55
N ALA A 108 5.50 6.03 -11.39
CA ALA A 108 5.97 7.10 -10.51
C ALA A 108 6.95 8.03 -11.21
N ARG A 109 7.86 7.47 -12.00
CA ARG A 109 8.83 8.26 -12.79
C ARG A 109 8.13 9.19 -13.77
N ASN A 110 7.03 8.74 -14.36
CA ASN A 110 6.25 9.53 -15.32
C ASN A 110 5.53 10.73 -14.68
N VAL A 111 5.30 10.70 -13.37
CA VAL A 111 4.69 11.82 -12.62
C VAL A 111 5.71 12.59 -11.77
N GLY A 112 7.01 12.35 -11.99
CA GLY A 112 8.09 13.11 -11.34
C GLY A 112 8.44 12.66 -9.92
N VAL A 113 8.00 11.48 -9.49
CA VAL A 113 8.38 10.87 -8.21
C VAL A 113 9.65 10.06 -8.39
N ASP A 114 10.65 10.30 -7.55
CA ASP A 114 11.92 9.58 -7.53
C ASP A 114 12.28 9.00 -6.17
N ILE A 115 11.46 9.25 -5.14
CA ILE A 115 11.60 8.69 -3.80
C ILE A 115 10.28 8.06 -3.37
N ILE A 116 10.33 6.79 -2.99
CA ILE A 116 9.18 6.07 -2.44
C ILE A 116 9.45 5.72 -0.98
N LEU A 117 8.51 6.07 -0.13
CA LEU A 117 8.51 5.73 1.30
C LEU A 117 7.47 4.64 1.57
N ALA A 118 7.84 3.70 2.44
CA ALA A 118 6.93 2.72 3.01
C ALA A 118 7.01 2.79 4.53
N HIS A 119 5.88 2.69 5.21
CA HIS A 119 5.84 2.52 6.66
C HIS A 119 5.14 1.21 7.00
N ILE A 120 5.76 0.42 7.85
CA ILE A 120 5.39 -0.97 8.09
C ILE A 120 5.34 -1.24 9.58
N SER A 121 4.30 -1.95 10.02
CA SER A 121 4.22 -2.49 11.37
C SER A 121 5.42 -3.39 11.66
N SER A 122 6.06 -3.21 12.83
CA SER A 122 7.15 -4.09 13.28
C SER A 122 6.71 -5.55 13.43
N LEU A 123 5.40 -5.80 13.54
CA LEU A 123 4.83 -7.15 13.61
C LEU A 123 4.62 -7.78 12.23
N ASN A 124 4.82 -7.04 11.14
CA ASN A 124 4.70 -7.53 9.77
C ASN A 124 6.09 -7.83 9.17
N SER A 125 6.74 -8.86 9.71
CA SER A 125 8.11 -9.25 9.33
C SER A 125 8.23 -9.61 7.84
N GLU A 126 7.19 -10.19 7.25
CA GLU A 126 7.19 -10.59 5.84
C GLU A 126 7.21 -9.36 4.92
N SER A 127 6.47 -8.32 5.27
CA SER A 127 6.49 -7.06 4.50
C SER A 127 7.83 -6.35 4.63
N ILE A 128 8.44 -6.34 5.83
CA ILE A 128 9.78 -5.76 6.03
C ILE A 128 10.80 -6.47 5.15
N LYS A 129 10.84 -7.81 5.18
CA LYS A 129 11.74 -8.62 4.35
C LYS A 129 11.50 -8.37 2.85
N PHE A 130 10.23 -8.31 2.44
CA PHE A 130 9.85 -8.02 1.07
C PHE A 130 10.42 -6.68 0.59
N HIS A 131 10.27 -5.62 1.37
CA HIS A 131 10.77 -4.30 1.02
C HIS A 131 12.30 -4.25 0.95
N LEU A 132 12.99 -4.82 1.94
CA LEU A 132 14.45 -4.90 1.93
C LEU A 132 14.96 -5.65 0.69
N LYS A 133 14.33 -6.77 0.35
CA LYS A 133 14.66 -7.57 -0.85
C LYS A 133 14.45 -6.78 -2.15
N ASN A 134 13.49 -5.86 -2.16
CA ASN A 134 13.16 -5.05 -3.35
C ASN A 134 13.83 -3.67 -3.36
N GLY A 135 14.92 -3.50 -2.61
CA GLY A 135 15.79 -2.34 -2.69
C GLY A 135 15.43 -1.18 -1.77
N PHE A 136 14.48 -1.36 -0.87
CA PHE A 136 14.26 -0.40 0.22
C PHE A 136 15.33 -0.54 1.29
N ARG A 137 15.62 0.54 1.98
CA ARG A 137 16.45 0.57 3.18
C ARG A 137 15.66 1.12 4.37
N GLU A 138 15.90 0.58 5.56
CA GLU A 138 15.34 1.13 6.79
C GLU A 138 15.97 2.50 7.07
N CYS A 139 15.16 3.50 7.35
CA CYS A 139 15.62 4.86 7.62
C CYS A 139 15.10 5.44 8.92
N GLY A 140 14.17 4.80 9.60
CA GLY A 140 13.67 5.27 10.89
C GLY A 140 12.72 4.28 11.54
N ARG A 141 12.55 4.44 12.86
CA ARG A 141 11.67 3.60 13.66
C ARG A 141 11.04 4.43 14.76
N PHE A 142 9.72 4.32 14.91
CA PHE A 142 8.99 4.86 16.05
C PHE A 142 8.59 3.73 16.96
N GLU A 143 9.05 3.75 18.20
CA GLU A 143 8.85 2.67 19.16
C GLU A 143 7.49 2.80 19.87
N ASN A 144 6.76 1.70 19.98
CA ASN A 144 5.47 1.60 20.69
C ASN A 144 4.45 2.68 20.32
N ILE A 145 4.47 3.11 19.07
CA ILE A 145 3.70 4.28 18.62
C ILE A 145 2.22 3.98 18.38
N ILE A 146 1.87 2.72 18.26
CA ILE A 146 0.51 2.27 17.96
C ILE A 146 0.12 1.09 18.84
N THR A 147 -1.14 1.10 19.31
CA THR A 147 -1.74 -0.04 20.03
C THR A 147 -2.97 -0.50 19.29
N LYS A 148 -3.00 -1.77 18.95
CA LYS A 148 -4.10 -2.43 18.25
C LYS A 148 -4.27 -3.86 18.78
N LEU A 149 -5.51 -4.31 18.98
CA LEU A 149 -5.81 -5.64 19.51
C LEU A 149 -5.03 -5.93 20.81
N ASN A 150 -5.00 -4.97 21.73
CA ASN A 150 -4.29 -5.00 23.01
C ASN A 150 -2.77 -5.24 22.89
N ARG A 151 -2.17 -4.86 21.76
CA ARG A 151 -0.75 -5.03 21.50
C ARG A 151 -0.15 -3.74 20.98
N SER A 152 0.91 -3.26 21.64
CA SER A 152 1.69 -2.12 21.17
C SER A 152 2.82 -2.59 20.27
N PHE A 153 3.09 -1.83 19.23
CA PHE A 153 4.14 -2.14 18.27
C PHE A 153 4.73 -0.87 17.65
N ASP A 154 5.82 -1.07 16.94
CA ASP A 154 6.56 0.01 16.30
C ASP A 154 6.12 0.19 14.85
N ILE A 155 6.41 1.36 14.30
CA ILE A 155 6.33 1.62 12.86
C ILE A 155 7.74 1.84 12.34
N ILE A 156 8.11 1.06 11.32
CA ILE A 156 9.39 1.13 10.65
C ILE A 156 9.20 1.86 9.33
N TRP A 157 10.01 2.88 9.09
CA TRP A 157 10.05 3.62 7.85
C TRP A 157 11.16 3.11 6.95
N LEU A 158 10.83 2.84 5.70
CA LEU A 158 11.76 2.41 4.67
C LEU A 158 11.68 3.34 3.48
N GLN A 159 12.79 3.51 2.79
CA GLN A 159 12.93 4.42 1.65
C GLN A 159 13.59 3.69 0.49
N LYS A 160 13.10 3.99 -0.71
CA LYS A 160 13.72 3.58 -1.97
C LYS A 160 13.83 4.77 -2.91
N ASN A 161 15.02 4.98 -3.47
CA ASN A 161 15.22 5.90 -4.57
C ASN A 161 15.03 5.12 -5.88
N ILE A 162 14.25 5.66 -6.78
CA ILE A 162 13.91 4.97 -8.04
C ILE A 162 14.40 5.70 -9.29
#